data_f3fbdd938e5d0d60c28388525a933837
#
_entry.id   f3fbdd938e5d0d60c28388525a933837
#
_cell.length_a   1.000
_cell.length_b   1.000
_cell.length_c   1.000
_cell.angle_alpha   90.00
_cell.angle_beta   90.00
_cell.angle_gamma   90.00
#
_symmetry.space_group_name_H-M   'P 1'
#
loop_
_entity.id
_entity.type
_entity.pdbx_description
1 polymer ?
#
loop_
_entity_poly.entity_id
_entity_poly.type
_entity_poly.pdbx_seq_one_letter_code
_entity_poly.pdbx_strand_id
1 'polypeptide(L)'
;MTKRFADALPDGFPFISTGAVWSAHDAQFVLDEGADLVGVARVAIGHFDWANRVSDSAYDPQRQPFSAQHLATQGLSPVFIDYMRRWKNFVV
;
A
#
# COMPACT_ATOMS: atom_id res chain seq x y z
N MET A 1 9.16 3.86 -12.12
CA MET A 1 9.86 4.86 -11.27
C MET A 1 10.88 4.22 -10.35
N THR A 2 10.52 3.15 -9.68
CA THR A 2 11.44 2.43 -8.77
C THR A 2 12.76 2.05 -9.44
N LYS A 3 12.69 1.46 -10.65
CA LYS A 3 13.88 1.03 -11.38
C LYS A 3 14.82 2.18 -11.69
N ARG A 4 14.30 3.37 -11.98
CA ARG A 4 15.14 4.54 -12.27
C ARG A 4 15.97 4.95 -11.06
N PHE A 5 15.38 4.88 -9.87
CA PHE A 5 16.12 5.15 -8.63
C PHE A 5 17.12 4.03 -8.33
N ALA A 6 16.75 2.78 -8.53
CA ALA A 6 17.66 1.68 -8.35
C ALA A 6 18.90 1.80 -9.24
N ASP A 7 18.71 2.17 -10.50
CA ASP A 7 19.80 2.33 -11.46
C ASP A 7 20.68 3.56 -11.15
N ALA A 8 20.11 4.58 -10.53
CA ALA A 8 20.81 5.83 -10.22
C ALA A 8 21.57 5.78 -8.90
N LEU A 9 21.19 4.92 -7.96
CA LEU A 9 21.79 4.84 -6.65
C LEU A 9 23.00 3.90 -6.65
N PRO A 10 24.00 4.15 -5.79
CA PRO A 10 25.14 3.24 -5.66
C PRO A 10 24.70 1.83 -5.22
N ASP A 11 25.44 0.83 -5.62
CA ASP A 11 25.24 -0.55 -5.17
C ASP A 11 25.27 -0.60 -3.65
N GLY A 12 24.34 -1.35 -3.06
CA GLY A 12 24.23 -1.48 -1.61
C GLY A 12 23.58 -0.31 -0.90
N PHE A 13 23.14 0.71 -1.62
CA PHE A 13 22.42 1.84 -1.04
C PHE A 13 20.96 1.42 -0.81
N PRO A 14 20.50 1.26 0.44
CA PRO A 14 19.13 0.80 0.70
C PRO A 14 18.12 1.91 0.40
N PHE A 15 16.96 1.54 -0.16
CA PHE A 15 15.89 2.49 -0.33
C PHE A 15 14.52 1.82 -0.25
N ILE A 16 13.52 2.62 0.11
CA ILE A 16 12.12 2.21 0.21
C ILE A 16 11.38 2.83 -0.95
N SER A 17 10.60 2.04 -1.66
CA SER A 17 9.71 2.56 -2.71
C SER A 17 8.27 2.48 -2.25
N THR A 18 7.51 3.57 -2.44
CA THR A 18 6.12 3.69 -2.04
C THR A 18 5.30 4.21 -3.21
N GLY A 19 4.10 3.68 -3.38
CA GLY A 19 3.15 4.19 -4.36
C GLY A 19 2.41 3.07 -5.07
N ALA A 20 1.09 3.13 -5.02
CA ALA A 20 0.18 2.25 -5.77
C ALA A 20 0.41 0.75 -5.54
N VAL A 21 0.92 0.35 -4.39
CA VAL A 21 1.09 -1.06 -4.03
C VAL A 21 -0.15 -1.53 -3.28
N TRP A 22 -0.82 -2.54 -3.82
CA TRP A 22 -2.04 -3.13 -3.24
C TRP A 22 -1.89 -4.63 -3.02
N SER A 23 -1.53 -5.38 -4.03
CA SER A 23 -1.45 -6.84 -3.99
C SER A 23 -0.04 -7.33 -3.66
N ALA A 24 0.07 -8.62 -3.36
CA ALA A 24 1.36 -9.27 -3.23
C ALA A 24 2.16 -9.18 -4.54
N HIS A 25 1.48 -9.26 -5.67
CA HIS A 25 2.11 -9.11 -6.99
C HIS A 25 2.71 -7.71 -7.16
N ASP A 26 1.98 -6.67 -6.76
CA ASP A 26 2.48 -5.30 -6.82
C ASP A 26 3.74 -5.13 -5.97
N ALA A 27 3.73 -5.68 -4.75
CA ALA A 27 4.88 -5.60 -3.86
C ALA A 27 6.10 -6.31 -4.45
N GLN A 28 5.91 -7.49 -5.01
CA GLN A 28 7.00 -8.24 -5.62
C GLN A 28 7.57 -7.50 -6.83
N PHE A 29 6.71 -6.88 -7.63
CA PHE A 29 7.14 -6.07 -8.77
C PHE A 29 8.09 -4.96 -8.33
N VAL A 30 7.77 -4.25 -7.24
CA VAL A 30 8.59 -3.16 -6.72
C VAL A 30 9.95 -3.69 -6.25
N LEU A 31 9.97 -4.83 -5.57
CA LEU A 31 11.22 -5.46 -5.14
C LEU A 31 12.06 -5.90 -6.33
N ASP A 32 11.44 -6.46 -7.36
CA ASP A 32 12.11 -6.89 -8.58
C ASP A 32 12.72 -5.72 -9.35
N GLU A 33 12.15 -4.53 -9.18
CA GLU A 33 12.69 -3.29 -9.79
C GLU A 33 13.87 -2.73 -9.01
N GLY A 34 14.23 -3.30 -7.88
CA GLY A 34 15.44 -2.97 -7.13
C GLY A 34 15.24 -2.33 -5.77
N ALA A 35 14.01 -2.13 -5.30
CA ALA A 35 13.78 -1.62 -3.96
C ALA A 35 14.14 -2.66 -2.89
N ASP A 36 14.68 -2.21 -1.78
CA ASP A 36 14.96 -3.08 -0.65
C ASP A 36 13.74 -3.30 0.23
N LEU A 37 12.89 -2.28 0.33
CA LEU A 37 11.66 -2.31 1.14
C LEU A 37 10.53 -1.67 0.36
N VAL A 38 9.32 -2.09 0.67
CA VAL A 38 8.10 -1.56 0.07
C VAL A 38 7.34 -0.76 1.12
N GLY A 39 7.04 0.51 0.80
CA GLY A 39 6.20 1.35 1.64
C GLY A 39 4.77 1.35 1.15
N VAL A 40 3.82 1.35 2.07
CA VAL A 40 2.39 1.38 1.74
C VAL A 40 1.66 2.41 2.58
N ALA A 41 0.55 2.93 2.05
CA ALA A 41 -0.29 3.86 2.77
C ALA A 41 -1.77 3.49 2.64
N ARG A 42 -2.37 3.73 1.47
CA ARG A 42 -3.81 3.55 1.29
C ARG A 42 -4.26 2.11 1.52
N VAL A 43 -3.48 1.14 1.06
CA VAL A 43 -3.83 -0.26 1.25
C VAL A 43 -3.84 -0.62 2.74
N ALA A 44 -2.91 -0.09 3.51
CA ALA A 44 -2.86 -0.36 4.95
C ALA A 44 -4.00 0.32 5.70
N ILE A 45 -4.47 1.47 5.22
CA ILE A 45 -5.65 2.13 5.77
C ILE A 45 -6.90 1.28 5.54
N GLY A 46 -7.04 0.72 4.35
CA GLY A 46 -8.18 -0.12 3.99
C GLY A 46 -8.09 -1.55 4.52
N HIS A 47 -6.90 -2.02 4.86
CA HIS A 47 -6.65 -3.40 5.30
C HIS A 47 -5.56 -3.39 6.38
N PHE A 48 -5.96 -3.35 7.65
CA PHE A 48 -5.02 -3.20 8.76
C PHE A 48 -4.01 -4.36 8.86
N ASP A 49 -4.37 -5.54 8.37
CA ASP A 49 -3.54 -6.74 8.45
C ASP A 49 -2.72 -7.01 7.18
N TRP A 50 -2.55 -6.00 6.33
CA TRP A 50 -1.90 -6.13 5.03
C TRP A 50 -0.52 -6.79 5.15
N ALA A 51 0.30 -6.34 6.09
CA ALA A 51 1.66 -6.85 6.25
C ALA A 51 1.69 -8.35 6.58
N ASN A 52 0.67 -8.84 7.28
CA ASN A 52 0.57 -10.26 7.63
C ASN A 52 0.11 -11.11 6.46
N ARG A 53 -0.56 -10.51 5.47
CA ARG A 53 -1.15 -11.25 4.36
C ARG A 53 -0.34 -11.20 3.08
N VAL A 54 0.53 -10.22 2.92
CA VAL A 54 1.24 -9.99 1.66
C VAL A 54 2.23 -11.11 1.34
N SER A 55 2.61 -11.94 2.30
CA SER A 55 3.43 -13.11 2.06
C SER A 55 2.72 -14.21 1.26
N ASP A 56 1.38 -14.18 1.21
CA ASP A 56 0.62 -15.03 0.32
C ASP A 56 0.65 -14.43 -1.09
N SER A 57 1.28 -15.12 -2.03
CA SER A 57 1.46 -14.62 -3.40
C SER A 57 0.14 -14.39 -4.14
N ALA A 58 -0.95 -14.98 -3.69
CA ALA A 58 -2.27 -14.80 -4.27
C ALA A 58 -3.05 -13.64 -3.64
N TYR A 59 -2.48 -12.97 -2.63
CA TYR A 59 -3.18 -11.89 -1.93
C TYR A 59 -3.41 -10.69 -2.84
N ASP A 60 -4.68 -10.37 -3.05
CA ASP A 60 -5.12 -9.24 -3.88
C ASP A 60 -6.30 -8.55 -3.20
N PRO A 61 -6.02 -7.61 -2.27
CA PRO A 61 -7.08 -6.99 -1.48
C PRO A 61 -7.94 -6.04 -2.31
N GLN A 62 -9.13 -5.78 -1.81
CA GLN A 62 -10.03 -4.80 -2.41
C GLN A 62 -9.36 -3.43 -2.44
N ARG A 63 -9.45 -2.76 -3.58
CA ARG A 63 -8.97 -1.39 -3.75
C ARG A 63 -10.05 -0.37 -3.41
N GLN A 64 -9.62 0.88 -3.27
CA GLN A 64 -10.58 1.98 -3.09
C GLN A 64 -11.58 2.05 -4.27
N PRO A 65 -12.82 2.53 -4.04
CA PRO A 65 -13.28 3.17 -2.79
C PRO A 65 -13.70 2.16 -1.73
N PHE A 66 -13.64 2.59 -0.47
CA PHE A 66 -14.08 1.78 0.67
C PHE A 66 -15.34 2.39 1.29
N SER A 67 -16.25 1.55 1.78
CA SER A 67 -17.36 2.04 2.57
C SER A 67 -16.89 2.47 3.96
N ALA A 68 -17.59 3.46 4.55
CA ALA A 68 -17.29 3.88 5.91
C ALA A 68 -17.41 2.69 6.90
N GLN A 69 -18.37 1.81 6.67
CA GLN A 69 -18.55 0.61 7.50
C GLN A 69 -17.34 -0.31 7.43
N HIS A 70 -16.81 -0.55 6.24
CA HIS A 70 -15.60 -1.37 6.08
C HIS A 70 -14.42 -0.76 6.83
N LEU A 71 -14.20 0.55 6.66
CA LEU A 71 -13.09 1.24 7.32
C LEU A 71 -13.22 1.19 8.84
N ALA A 72 -14.44 1.27 9.37
CA ALA A 72 -14.66 1.11 10.81
C ALA A 72 -14.24 -0.29 11.28
N THR A 73 -14.51 -1.34 10.49
CA THR A 73 -14.07 -2.69 10.84
C THR A 73 -12.55 -2.84 10.81
N GLN A 74 -11.85 -1.96 10.08
CA GLN A 74 -10.39 -1.95 10.01
C GLN A 74 -9.77 -1.11 11.13
N GLY A 75 -10.55 -0.66 12.09
CA GLY A 75 -10.04 0.05 13.26
C GLY A 75 -9.97 1.56 13.12
N LEU A 76 -10.50 2.14 12.05
CA LEU A 76 -10.49 3.59 11.88
C LEU A 76 -11.60 4.23 12.70
N SER A 77 -11.27 5.34 13.38
CA SER A 77 -12.26 6.14 14.07
C SER A 77 -13.17 6.89 13.08
N PRO A 78 -14.40 7.26 13.49
CA PRO A 78 -15.27 8.06 12.63
C PRO A 78 -14.62 9.38 12.18
N VAL A 79 -13.82 10.00 13.06
CA VAL A 79 -13.10 11.24 12.73
C VAL A 79 -12.08 11.00 11.62
N PHE A 80 -11.33 9.92 11.69
CA PHE A 80 -10.33 9.61 10.68
C PHE A 80 -10.98 9.22 9.35
N ILE A 81 -12.08 8.48 9.38
CA ILE A 81 -12.84 8.14 8.17
C ILE A 81 -13.30 9.41 7.46
N ASP A 82 -13.83 10.36 8.23
CA ASP A 82 -14.26 11.63 7.67
C ASP A 82 -13.10 12.42 7.09
N TYR A 83 -11.94 12.41 7.76
CA TYR A 83 -10.71 13.00 7.24
C TYR A 83 -10.33 12.40 5.88
N MET A 84 -10.45 11.09 5.71
CA MET A 84 -10.10 10.41 4.47
C MET A 84 -11.04 10.74 3.31
N ARG A 85 -12.20 11.36 3.56
CA ARG A 85 -13.09 11.82 2.50
C ARG A 85 -12.49 12.96 1.67
N ARG A 86 -11.41 13.55 2.12
CA ARG A 86 -10.67 14.58 1.37
C ARG A 86 -10.06 14.02 0.10
N TRP A 87 -9.75 12.74 0.07
CA TRP A 87 -9.17 12.11 -1.10
C TRP A 87 -10.27 11.56 -1.98
N LYS A 88 -10.22 11.95 -3.25
CA LYS A 88 -11.22 11.54 -4.23
C LYS A 88 -11.27 10.01 -4.33
N ASN A 89 -12.49 9.48 -4.28
CA ASN A 89 -12.75 8.04 -4.45
C ASN A 89 -12.14 7.14 -3.38
N PHE A 90 -11.78 7.68 -2.19
CA PHE A 90 -11.28 6.80 -1.12
C PHE A 90 -12.43 6.26 -0.26
N VAL A 91 -13.36 7.12 0.16
CA VAL A 91 -14.54 6.72 0.95
C VAL A 91 -15.79 6.91 0.11
N VAL A 92 -16.64 5.90 0.13
CA VAL A 92 -17.94 5.96 -0.61
C VAL A 92 -19.10 6.05 0.40
#